data_0039271f9122d5d395f853ad0ab52dcc
#
_entry.id   0039271f9122d5d395f853ad0ab52dcc
#
_cell.length_a   1.000
_cell.length_b   1.000
_cell.length_c   1.000
_cell.angle_alpha   90.00
_cell.angle_beta   90.00
_cell.angle_gamma   90.00
#
_symmetry.space_group_name_H-M   'P 1'
#
loop_
_entity.id
_entity.type
_entity.pdbx_description
1 polymer ?
#
loop_
_entity_poly.entity_id
_entity_poly.type
_entity_poly.pdbx_seq_one_letter_code
_entity_poly.pdbx_strand_id
1 'polypeptide(L)'
;MFRSGPKRRRTSAVKLKGIKITWLGHATFRLTTPKGTVILIDPWVMGNPSCPTKEKDVQRVDVMLCTHAHGDHIGDAVEIAQKHNPRVVGIPELCGWLRKKGVKQTAEMNKGGTQEIADVKVTMVHADHSCGIQDGDQLIYGGEACGYVVEFDNGVKTYHAGDTNVFGDMAIIRELYRPAIAMLPIGDHYTMGPREAAYACNLLKPSTVIPMHFATFPVLKGRPAELSRLVEGIEVLELKPGETVS
;
A
#
# COMPACT_ATOMS: atom_id res chain seq x y z
N MET A 1 3.65 47.44 14.24
CA MET A 1 2.86 46.81 13.17
C MET A 1 3.24 45.34 13.09
N PHE A 2 2.48 44.47 13.76
CA PHE A 2 2.70 43.01 13.72
C PHE A 2 2.09 42.47 12.42
N ARG A 3 2.92 41.95 11.51
CA ARG A 3 2.44 41.22 10.33
C ARG A 3 1.92 39.88 10.80
N SER A 4 0.62 39.66 10.64
CA SER A 4 -0.02 38.37 10.82
C SER A 4 0.58 37.37 9.80
N GLY A 5 1.22 36.33 10.30
CA GLY A 5 1.71 35.21 9.46
C GLY A 5 0.55 34.51 8.72
N PRO A 6 0.85 33.80 7.63
CA PRO A 6 -0.19 33.17 6.83
C PRO A 6 -1.00 32.17 7.68
N LYS A 7 -2.32 32.36 7.72
CA LYS A 7 -3.26 31.41 8.34
C LYS A 7 -3.08 30.05 7.62
N ARG A 8 -2.58 29.05 8.33
CA ARG A 8 -2.60 27.64 7.86
C ARG A 8 -4.05 27.32 7.49
N ARG A 9 -4.31 27.13 6.19
CA ARG A 9 -5.57 26.52 5.74
C ARG A 9 -5.62 25.13 6.38
N ARG A 10 -6.59 24.89 7.28
CA ARG A 10 -6.92 23.53 7.72
C ARG A 10 -7.34 22.75 6.48
N THR A 11 -6.51 21.80 6.04
CA THR A 11 -6.95 20.77 5.12
C THR A 11 -8.07 19.99 5.80
N SER A 12 -9.22 19.87 5.16
CA SER A 12 -10.29 19.02 5.68
C SER A 12 -9.79 17.58 5.58
N ALA A 13 -9.65 16.91 6.72
CA ALA A 13 -9.34 15.48 6.76
C ALA A 13 -10.26 14.72 5.80
N VAL A 14 -9.70 13.77 5.04
CA VAL A 14 -10.49 12.96 4.10
C VAL A 14 -11.56 12.22 4.90
N LYS A 15 -12.82 12.42 4.52
CA LYS A 15 -13.91 11.63 5.09
C LYS A 15 -13.86 10.24 4.47
N LEU A 16 -13.49 9.23 5.24
CA LEU A 16 -13.39 7.84 4.80
C LEU A 16 -14.76 7.20 4.50
N LYS A 17 -15.87 7.84 4.90
CA LYS A 17 -17.24 7.43 4.58
C LYS A 17 -17.50 5.94 4.87
N GLY A 18 -17.04 5.45 6.02
CA GLY A 18 -17.21 4.06 6.47
C GLY A 18 -16.13 3.08 6.03
N ILE A 19 -15.13 3.52 5.26
CA ILE A 19 -13.93 2.73 5.02
C ILE A 19 -13.07 2.73 6.28
N LYS A 20 -12.45 1.59 6.60
CA LYS A 20 -11.44 1.49 7.66
C LYS A 20 -10.10 1.17 7.02
N ILE A 21 -9.06 1.86 7.43
CA ILE A 21 -7.67 1.62 7.02
C ILE A 21 -6.88 1.31 8.28
N THR A 22 -6.34 0.10 8.36
CA THR A 22 -5.46 -0.35 9.45
C THR A 22 -4.07 -0.56 8.92
N TRP A 23 -3.07 0.11 9.49
CA TRP A 23 -1.67 -0.18 9.17
C TRP A 23 -1.17 -1.33 10.06
N LEU A 24 -0.74 -2.41 9.46
CA LEU A 24 -0.25 -3.59 10.19
C LEU A 24 1.29 -3.58 10.38
N GLY A 25 1.94 -2.50 9.97
CA GLY A 25 3.40 -2.35 9.99
C GLY A 25 4.02 -2.60 8.60
N HIS A 26 5.21 -2.03 8.39
CA HIS A 26 5.93 -2.08 7.11
C HIS A 26 5.08 -1.54 5.96
N ALA A 27 4.81 -2.35 4.93
CA ALA A 27 3.92 -2.01 3.82
C ALA A 27 2.55 -2.73 3.88
N THR A 28 2.30 -3.46 4.97
CA THR A 28 1.07 -4.27 5.12
C THR A 28 -0.10 -3.42 5.61
N PHE A 29 -1.19 -3.42 4.84
CA PHE A 29 -2.43 -2.74 5.19
C PHE A 29 -3.64 -3.67 5.12
N ARG A 30 -4.56 -3.49 6.07
CA ARG A 30 -5.91 -4.05 6.00
C ARG A 30 -6.90 -2.93 5.74
N LEU A 31 -7.62 -3.01 4.61
CA LEU A 31 -8.72 -2.11 4.30
C LEU A 31 -10.03 -2.87 4.52
N THR A 32 -11.02 -2.18 5.10
CA THR A 32 -12.38 -2.74 5.21
C THR A 32 -13.34 -1.79 4.54
N THR A 33 -14.13 -2.31 3.60
CA THR A 33 -15.14 -1.52 2.89
C THR A 33 -16.34 -1.23 3.77
N PRO A 34 -17.21 -0.26 3.42
CA PRO A 34 -18.47 -0.06 4.14
C PRO A 34 -19.39 -1.28 4.16
N LYS A 35 -19.27 -2.18 3.18
CA LYS A 35 -20.03 -3.45 3.12
C LYS A 35 -19.37 -4.59 3.88
N GLY A 36 -18.18 -4.35 4.47
CA GLY A 36 -17.48 -5.32 5.29
C GLY A 36 -16.51 -6.24 4.55
N THR A 37 -16.23 -5.99 3.26
CA THR A 37 -15.17 -6.71 2.54
C THR A 37 -13.81 -6.36 3.12
N VAL A 38 -13.01 -7.38 3.43
CA VAL A 38 -11.67 -7.25 4.00
C VAL A 38 -10.63 -7.44 2.90
N ILE A 39 -9.85 -6.39 2.65
CA ILE A 39 -8.76 -6.37 1.68
C ILE A 39 -7.44 -6.33 2.45
N LEU A 40 -6.55 -7.27 2.19
CA LEU A 40 -5.20 -7.30 2.75
C LEU A 40 -4.20 -6.98 1.63
N ILE A 41 -3.41 -5.94 1.83
CA ILE A 41 -2.35 -5.52 0.88
C ILE A 41 -1.01 -5.92 1.46
N ASP A 42 -0.17 -6.54 0.65
CA ASP A 42 1.17 -7.02 0.99
C ASP A 42 1.17 -7.83 2.27
N PRO A 43 0.72 -9.09 2.20
CA PRO A 43 0.46 -9.96 3.34
C PRO A 43 1.74 -10.47 4.01
N TRP A 44 2.42 -9.60 4.75
CA TRP A 44 3.50 -9.96 5.65
C TRP A 44 3.12 -9.58 7.08
N VAL A 45 2.48 -10.51 7.78
CA VAL A 45 1.82 -10.31 9.08
C VAL A 45 2.51 -11.10 10.18
N MET A 46 2.62 -12.44 10.03
CA MET A 46 3.21 -13.31 11.05
C MET A 46 4.70 -13.09 11.19
N GLY A 47 5.42 -12.98 10.05
CA GLY A 47 6.86 -12.72 10.00
C GLY A 47 7.25 -11.26 10.27
N ASN A 48 6.30 -10.32 10.21
CA ASN A 48 6.57 -8.89 10.35
C ASN A 48 6.86 -8.51 11.81
N PRO A 49 8.08 -8.03 12.14
CA PRO A 49 8.42 -7.65 13.51
C PRO A 49 7.66 -6.41 14.00
N SER A 50 7.18 -5.56 13.08
CA SER A 50 6.39 -4.38 13.41
C SER A 50 4.91 -4.68 13.62
N CYS A 51 4.42 -5.83 13.15
CA CYS A 51 3.01 -6.19 13.30
C CYS A 51 2.69 -6.54 14.77
N PRO A 52 1.69 -5.91 15.39
CA PRO A 52 1.30 -6.24 16.76
C PRO A 52 0.83 -7.70 16.88
N THR A 53 1.17 -8.35 17.99
CA THR A 53 0.84 -9.76 18.23
C THR A 53 -0.64 -10.06 18.06
N LYS A 54 -1.52 -9.16 18.51
CA LYS A 54 -2.99 -9.31 18.37
C LYS A 54 -3.50 -9.32 16.93
N GLU A 55 -2.73 -8.77 15.99
CA GLU A 55 -3.07 -8.70 14.56
C GLU A 55 -2.48 -9.87 13.76
N LYS A 56 -1.56 -10.66 14.37
CA LYS A 56 -0.91 -11.79 13.70
C LYS A 56 -1.83 -12.97 13.44
N ASP A 57 -2.91 -13.12 14.20
CA ASP A 57 -3.97 -14.07 13.88
C ASP A 57 -5.00 -13.44 12.95
N VAL A 58 -4.74 -13.57 11.66
CA VAL A 58 -5.61 -13.06 10.61
C VAL A 58 -6.94 -13.82 10.63
N GLN A 59 -8.05 -13.12 10.84
CA GLN A 59 -9.37 -13.73 10.99
C GLN A 59 -10.12 -13.89 9.67
N ARG A 60 -9.98 -12.94 8.76
CA ARG A 60 -10.68 -12.93 7.47
C ARG A 60 -9.89 -12.13 6.44
N VAL A 61 -9.84 -12.65 5.23
CA VAL A 61 -9.38 -11.93 4.03
C VAL A 61 -10.28 -12.36 2.88
N ASP A 62 -10.94 -11.40 2.22
CA ASP A 62 -11.76 -11.65 1.04
C ASP A 62 -10.98 -11.37 -0.25
N VAL A 63 -10.13 -10.33 -0.20
CA VAL A 63 -9.26 -9.92 -1.31
C VAL A 63 -7.84 -9.72 -0.79
N MET A 64 -6.87 -10.22 -1.52
CA MET A 64 -5.45 -10.05 -1.23
C MET A 64 -4.78 -9.36 -2.41
N LEU A 65 -4.09 -8.24 -2.18
CA LEU A 65 -3.36 -7.51 -3.21
C LEU A 65 -1.87 -7.64 -2.94
N CYS A 66 -1.11 -8.18 -3.88
CA CYS A 66 0.34 -8.34 -3.77
C CYS A 66 1.02 -7.38 -4.75
N THR A 67 1.77 -6.39 -4.24
CA THR A 67 2.41 -5.37 -5.07
C THR A 67 3.63 -5.92 -5.79
N HIS A 68 4.43 -6.74 -5.13
CA HIS A 68 5.61 -7.41 -5.67
C HIS A 68 6.02 -8.59 -4.78
N ALA A 69 7.06 -9.29 -5.15
CA ALA A 69 7.34 -10.64 -4.64
C ALA A 69 8.42 -10.72 -3.55
N HIS A 70 8.87 -9.61 -2.98
CA HIS A 70 9.82 -9.66 -1.88
C HIS A 70 9.20 -10.25 -0.60
N GLY A 71 10.02 -10.92 0.21
CA GLY A 71 9.56 -11.67 1.37
C GLY A 71 8.89 -10.81 2.45
N ASP A 72 9.29 -9.55 2.57
CA ASP A 72 8.69 -8.56 3.47
C ASP A 72 7.36 -7.94 2.94
N HIS A 73 6.86 -8.45 1.81
CA HIS A 73 5.54 -8.12 1.25
C HIS A 73 4.65 -9.36 1.10
N ILE A 74 5.19 -10.47 0.58
CA ILE A 74 4.38 -11.68 0.34
C ILE A 74 4.71 -12.84 1.29
N GLY A 75 5.51 -12.59 2.35
CA GLY A 75 6.03 -13.66 3.21
C GLY A 75 4.99 -14.61 3.77
N ASP A 76 3.78 -14.11 4.03
CA ASP A 76 2.68 -14.92 4.56
C ASP A 76 1.55 -15.14 3.54
N ALA A 77 1.74 -14.73 2.27
CA ALA A 77 0.70 -14.78 1.24
C ALA A 77 0.15 -16.19 1.02
N VAL A 78 1.02 -17.18 0.92
CA VAL A 78 0.64 -18.57 0.66
C VAL A 78 -0.19 -19.12 1.82
N GLU A 79 0.30 -18.97 3.06
CA GLU A 79 -0.37 -19.48 4.25
C GLU A 79 -1.75 -18.83 4.45
N ILE A 80 -1.82 -17.50 4.35
CA ILE A 80 -3.07 -16.75 4.49
C ILE A 80 -4.05 -17.13 3.36
N ALA A 81 -3.56 -17.27 2.11
CA ALA A 81 -4.41 -17.66 1.00
C ALA A 81 -4.94 -19.09 1.12
N GLN A 82 -4.15 -20.03 1.63
CA GLN A 82 -4.61 -21.41 1.88
C GLN A 82 -5.66 -21.47 3.01
N LYS A 83 -5.49 -20.64 4.06
CA LYS A 83 -6.41 -20.60 5.22
C LYS A 83 -7.74 -19.95 4.89
N HIS A 84 -7.73 -18.81 4.17
CA HIS A 84 -8.92 -17.96 3.97
C HIS A 84 -9.49 -18.01 2.55
N ASN A 85 -8.75 -18.58 1.59
CA ASN A 85 -9.14 -18.68 0.18
C ASN A 85 -9.61 -17.34 -0.45
N PRO A 86 -8.88 -16.21 -0.25
CA PRO A 86 -9.23 -14.93 -0.82
C PRO A 86 -9.04 -14.90 -2.33
N ARG A 87 -9.61 -13.89 -3.00
CA ARG A 87 -9.23 -13.55 -4.36
C ARG A 87 -7.86 -12.84 -4.35
N VAL A 88 -6.81 -13.52 -4.80
CA VAL A 88 -5.43 -13.00 -4.78
C VAL A 88 -5.12 -12.29 -6.09
N VAL A 89 -4.84 -11.00 -6.02
CA VAL A 89 -4.48 -10.13 -7.16
C VAL A 89 -2.98 -9.92 -7.20
N GLY A 90 -2.39 -10.06 -8.36
CA GLY A 90 -0.96 -9.82 -8.59
C GLY A 90 -0.61 -9.86 -10.07
N ILE A 91 0.64 -9.56 -10.36
CA ILE A 91 1.18 -9.70 -11.71
C ILE A 91 1.21 -11.18 -12.13
N PRO A 92 1.10 -11.53 -13.44
CA PRO A 92 0.93 -12.92 -13.89
C PRO A 92 2.02 -13.88 -13.38
N GLU A 93 3.28 -13.45 -13.34
CA GLU A 93 4.41 -14.28 -12.91
C GLU A 93 4.27 -14.66 -11.42
N LEU A 94 3.97 -13.69 -10.57
CA LEU A 94 3.72 -13.91 -9.15
C LEU A 94 2.50 -14.81 -8.93
N CYS A 95 1.40 -14.54 -9.62
CA CYS A 95 0.21 -15.38 -9.57
C CYS A 95 0.48 -16.82 -10.02
N GLY A 96 1.33 -17.00 -11.04
CA GLY A 96 1.78 -18.30 -11.51
C GLY A 96 2.56 -19.08 -10.46
N TRP A 97 3.45 -18.39 -9.72
CA TRP A 97 4.18 -18.98 -8.61
C TRP A 97 3.25 -19.32 -7.44
N LEU A 98 2.34 -18.42 -7.06
CA LEU A 98 1.36 -18.65 -6.00
C LEU A 98 0.48 -19.88 -6.28
N ARG A 99 0.03 -20.05 -7.55
CA ARG A 99 -0.72 -21.26 -7.96
C ARG A 99 0.10 -22.54 -7.76
N LYS A 100 1.39 -22.52 -8.11
CA LYS A 100 2.29 -23.68 -7.85
C LYS A 100 2.45 -23.97 -6.36
N LYS A 101 2.31 -22.96 -5.49
CA LYS A 101 2.30 -23.11 -4.03
C LYS A 101 0.90 -23.48 -3.47
N GLY A 102 -0.09 -23.74 -4.32
CA GLY A 102 -1.41 -24.22 -3.92
C GLY A 102 -2.45 -23.15 -3.64
N VAL A 103 -2.18 -21.88 -4.01
CA VAL A 103 -3.18 -20.80 -3.96
C VAL A 103 -4.23 -21.04 -5.03
N LYS A 104 -5.50 -21.18 -4.65
CA LYS A 104 -6.58 -21.63 -5.54
C LYS A 104 -7.21 -20.48 -6.35
N GLN A 105 -7.35 -19.29 -5.77
CA GLN A 105 -8.07 -18.18 -6.37
C GLN A 105 -7.14 -17.02 -6.69
N THR A 106 -6.51 -17.02 -7.87
CA THR A 106 -5.74 -15.90 -8.36
C THR A 106 -6.52 -15.09 -9.39
N ALA A 107 -6.34 -13.77 -9.36
CA ALA A 107 -6.87 -12.81 -10.32
C ALA A 107 -5.70 -12.04 -10.90
N GLU A 108 -4.99 -12.67 -11.85
CA GLU A 108 -3.85 -12.05 -12.49
C GLU A 108 -4.26 -10.84 -13.33
N MET A 109 -3.45 -9.79 -13.27
CA MET A 109 -3.63 -8.59 -14.07
C MET A 109 -2.28 -7.92 -14.33
N ASN A 110 -2.25 -6.96 -15.24
CA ASN A 110 -1.05 -6.17 -15.50
C ASN A 110 -1.32 -4.68 -15.38
N LYS A 111 -0.25 -3.91 -15.35
CA LYS A 111 -0.29 -2.44 -15.18
C LYS A 111 -1.15 -1.78 -16.25
N GLY A 112 -2.02 -0.86 -15.82
CA GLY A 112 -3.06 -0.24 -16.65
C GLY A 112 -4.40 -0.98 -16.64
N GLY A 113 -4.43 -2.25 -16.21
CA GLY A 113 -5.67 -3.02 -16.09
C GLY A 113 -6.48 -2.65 -14.85
N THR A 114 -7.81 -2.81 -14.95
CA THR A 114 -8.76 -2.65 -13.83
C THR A 114 -9.66 -3.87 -13.74
N GLN A 115 -9.84 -4.40 -12.53
CA GLN A 115 -10.79 -5.47 -12.24
C GLN A 115 -11.80 -5.02 -11.19
N GLU A 116 -13.05 -5.44 -11.34
CA GLU A 116 -14.06 -5.36 -10.29
C GLU A 116 -13.99 -6.64 -9.45
N ILE A 117 -13.68 -6.47 -8.17
CA ILE A 117 -13.50 -7.59 -7.24
C ILE A 117 -14.27 -7.28 -5.96
N ALA A 118 -15.22 -8.16 -5.60
CA ALA A 118 -16.18 -7.91 -4.53
C ALA A 118 -16.91 -6.56 -4.75
N ASP A 119 -16.75 -5.60 -3.87
CA ASP A 119 -17.39 -4.30 -3.91
C ASP A 119 -16.40 -3.14 -4.17
N VAL A 120 -15.26 -3.45 -4.80
CA VAL A 120 -14.24 -2.45 -5.15
C VAL A 120 -13.78 -2.60 -6.60
N LYS A 121 -13.25 -1.51 -7.16
CA LYS A 121 -12.45 -1.57 -8.40
C LYS A 121 -10.98 -1.47 -8.03
N VAL A 122 -10.20 -2.41 -8.52
CA VAL A 122 -8.75 -2.48 -8.30
C VAL A 122 -8.06 -2.22 -9.63
N THR A 123 -7.27 -1.15 -9.70
CA THR A 123 -6.45 -0.83 -10.87
C THR A 123 -4.98 -1.04 -10.50
N MET A 124 -4.27 -1.86 -11.29
CA MET A 124 -2.83 -2.01 -11.14
C MET A 124 -2.11 -0.89 -11.89
N VAL A 125 -1.18 -0.23 -11.22
CA VAL A 125 -0.38 0.88 -11.76
C VAL A 125 1.10 0.59 -11.63
N HIS A 126 1.95 1.37 -12.30
CA HIS A 126 3.41 1.21 -12.25
C HIS A 126 3.97 1.43 -10.83
N ALA A 127 5.05 0.70 -10.52
CA ALA A 127 5.99 0.97 -9.45
C ALA A 127 7.41 0.70 -9.97
N ASP A 128 8.36 1.56 -9.57
CA ASP A 128 9.77 1.47 -9.98
C ASP A 128 10.57 0.73 -8.90
N HIS A 129 10.55 -0.60 -8.98
CA HIS A 129 11.20 -1.48 -8.02
C HIS A 129 11.44 -2.88 -8.62
N SER A 130 12.29 -3.68 -8.00
CA SER A 130 12.50 -5.08 -8.39
C SER A 130 11.39 -6.00 -7.87
N CYS A 131 11.28 -7.21 -8.45
CA CYS A 131 10.22 -8.16 -8.09
C CYS A 131 10.72 -9.62 -8.17
N GLY A 132 11.87 -9.91 -7.52
CA GLY A 132 12.39 -11.28 -7.43
C GLY A 132 11.66 -12.10 -6.37
N ILE A 133 11.36 -13.36 -6.67
CA ILE A 133 10.80 -14.33 -5.71
C ILE A 133 11.94 -15.14 -5.13
N GLN A 134 12.17 -15.07 -3.81
CA GLN A 134 13.08 -16.01 -3.14
C GLN A 134 12.30 -17.28 -2.81
N ASP A 135 12.63 -18.39 -3.49
CA ASP A 135 12.00 -19.70 -3.29
C ASP A 135 13.06 -20.73 -2.88
N GLY A 136 13.25 -20.91 -1.58
CA GLY A 136 14.40 -21.63 -1.04
C GLY A 136 15.71 -20.97 -1.45
N ASP A 137 16.61 -21.70 -2.09
CA ASP A 137 17.90 -21.19 -2.55
C ASP A 137 17.83 -20.57 -3.97
N GLN A 138 16.65 -20.53 -4.58
CA GLN A 138 16.48 -20.00 -5.94
C GLN A 138 15.88 -18.61 -5.91
N LEU A 139 16.43 -17.73 -6.76
CA LEU A 139 15.81 -16.45 -7.11
C LEU A 139 15.06 -16.62 -8.43
N ILE A 140 13.73 -16.51 -8.37
CA ILE A 140 12.85 -16.68 -9.54
C ILE A 140 12.37 -15.30 -9.99
N TYR A 141 12.23 -15.11 -11.30
CA TYR A 141 11.63 -13.90 -11.85
C TYR A 141 10.16 -13.83 -11.46
N GLY A 142 9.81 -12.78 -10.72
CA GLY A 142 8.46 -12.56 -10.16
C GLY A 142 7.60 -11.57 -10.97
N GLY A 143 8.04 -11.18 -12.15
CA GLY A 143 7.43 -10.12 -12.94
C GLY A 143 7.98 -8.75 -12.57
N GLU A 144 7.14 -7.73 -12.61
CA GLU A 144 7.50 -6.37 -12.26
C GLU A 144 6.67 -5.87 -11.07
N ALA A 145 7.26 -5.00 -10.27
CA ALA A 145 6.57 -4.35 -9.16
C ALA A 145 5.43 -3.44 -9.64
N CYS A 146 4.40 -3.33 -8.82
CA CYS A 146 3.23 -2.51 -9.09
C CYS A 146 2.72 -1.82 -7.82
N GLY A 147 1.90 -0.81 -8.02
CA GLY A 147 1.02 -0.25 -7.01
C GLY A 147 -0.44 -0.54 -7.33
N TYR A 148 -1.33 -0.23 -6.41
CA TYR A 148 -2.77 -0.39 -6.59
C TYR A 148 -3.54 0.88 -6.29
N VAL A 149 -4.43 1.26 -7.19
CA VAL A 149 -5.50 2.20 -6.88
C VAL A 149 -6.75 1.37 -6.58
N VAL A 150 -7.28 1.53 -5.36
CA VAL A 150 -8.53 0.89 -4.93
C VAL A 150 -9.62 1.96 -4.87
N GLU A 151 -10.64 1.79 -5.71
CA GLU A 151 -11.83 2.63 -5.74
C GLU A 151 -12.98 1.93 -5.01
N PHE A 152 -13.51 2.59 -3.98
CA PHE A 152 -14.62 2.11 -3.19
C PHE A 152 -15.96 2.62 -3.72
N ASP A 153 -17.06 1.90 -3.46
CA ASP A 153 -18.42 2.24 -3.90
C ASP A 153 -18.85 3.67 -3.53
N ASN A 154 -18.30 4.21 -2.42
CA ASN A 154 -18.60 5.57 -1.96
C ASN A 154 -17.80 6.66 -2.70
N GLY A 155 -17.05 6.28 -3.73
CA GLY A 155 -16.24 7.16 -4.59
C GLY A 155 -14.89 7.57 -4.00
N VAL A 156 -14.53 7.13 -2.80
CA VAL A 156 -13.17 7.33 -2.25
C VAL A 156 -12.21 6.43 -2.99
N LYS A 157 -11.01 6.96 -3.29
CA LYS A 157 -9.93 6.19 -3.92
C LYS A 157 -8.69 6.27 -3.05
N THR A 158 -8.07 5.12 -2.85
CA THR A 158 -6.76 5.01 -2.18
C THR A 158 -5.72 4.52 -3.17
N TYR A 159 -4.48 4.96 -3.01
CA TYR A 159 -3.33 4.47 -3.76
C TYR A 159 -2.32 3.88 -2.79
N HIS A 160 -2.02 2.61 -2.95
CA HIS A 160 -0.92 1.94 -2.30
C HIS A 160 0.22 1.81 -3.30
N ALA A 161 1.33 2.48 -3.03
CA ALA A 161 2.42 2.58 -4.01
C ALA A 161 3.20 1.26 -4.18
N GLY A 162 3.09 0.34 -3.20
CA GLY A 162 4.06 -0.73 -3.05
C GLY A 162 5.44 -0.16 -2.73
N ASP A 163 6.47 -0.96 -2.95
CA ASP A 163 7.83 -0.44 -2.94
C ASP A 163 8.14 0.23 -4.27
N THR A 164 8.66 1.42 -4.19
CA THR A 164 8.96 2.22 -5.37
C THR A 164 9.93 3.35 -5.09
N ASN A 165 10.70 3.73 -6.12
CA ASN A 165 11.27 5.06 -6.27
C ASN A 165 10.16 6.07 -6.65
N VAL A 166 10.45 7.37 -6.65
CA VAL A 166 9.58 8.37 -7.27
C VAL A 166 9.76 8.33 -8.80
N PHE A 167 8.64 8.37 -9.54
CA PHE A 167 8.65 8.35 -10.99
C PHE A 167 7.63 9.36 -11.57
N GLY A 168 7.88 9.85 -12.77
CA GLY A 168 7.10 10.93 -13.37
C GLY A 168 5.62 10.61 -13.58
N ASP A 169 5.31 9.33 -13.89
CA ASP A 169 3.95 8.88 -14.18
C ASP A 169 3.03 8.84 -12.95
N MET A 170 3.54 9.13 -11.76
CA MET A 170 2.69 9.44 -10.60
C MET A 170 1.74 10.62 -10.89
N ALA A 171 2.12 11.54 -11.78
CA ALA A 171 1.24 12.59 -12.29
C ALA A 171 0.07 12.03 -13.11
N ILE A 172 0.31 10.99 -13.91
CA ILE A 172 -0.73 10.30 -14.70
C ILE A 172 -1.70 9.57 -13.77
N ILE A 173 -1.18 8.91 -12.71
CA ILE A 173 -2.02 8.27 -11.67
C ILE A 173 -2.98 9.30 -11.06
N ARG A 174 -2.47 10.51 -10.77
CA ARG A 174 -3.30 11.61 -10.27
C ARG A 174 -4.37 12.03 -11.28
N GLU A 175 -4.01 12.24 -12.53
CA GLU A 175 -4.95 12.74 -13.56
C GLU A 175 -6.08 11.75 -13.82
N LEU A 176 -5.76 10.46 -13.92
CA LEU A 176 -6.72 9.41 -14.24
C LEU A 176 -7.56 9.00 -13.03
N TYR A 177 -6.93 8.82 -11.86
CA TYR A 177 -7.60 8.18 -10.73
C TYR A 177 -7.89 9.11 -9.57
N ARG A 178 -7.10 10.18 -9.36
CA ARG A 178 -7.27 11.18 -8.28
C ARG A 178 -7.41 10.53 -6.90
N PRO A 179 -6.44 9.73 -6.45
CA PRO A 179 -6.51 9.10 -5.14
C PRO A 179 -6.53 10.17 -4.04
N ALA A 180 -7.50 10.07 -3.13
CA ALA A 180 -7.62 10.99 -2.01
C ALA A 180 -6.61 10.67 -0.91
N ILE A 181 -6.23 9.40 -0.79
CA ILE A 181 -5.27 8.88 0.19
C ILE A 181 -4.17 8.15 -0.56
N ALA A 182 -2.92 8.43 -0.24
CA ALA A 182 -1.76 7.71 -0.76
C ALA A 182 -0.98 7.07 0.40
N MET A 183 -0.69 5.78 0.28
CA MET A 183 0.22 5.05 1.15
C MET A 183 1.58 4.99 0.44
N LEU A 184 2.58 5.70 0.96
CA LEU A 184 3.88 5.89 0.30
C LEU A 184 5.02 5.39 1.18
N PRO A 185 5.99 4.63 0.63
CA PRO A 185 7.19 4.27 1.35
C PRO A 185 8.07 5.49 1.59
N ILE A 186 8.67 5.58 2.79
CA ILE A 186 9.54 6.68 3.20
C ILE A 186 10.82 6.21 3.88
N GLY A 187 11.08 4.90 3.92
CA GLY A 187 12.15 4.32 4.72
C GLY A 187 13.55 4.68 4.26
N ASP A 188 13.71 5.09 3.01
CA ASP A 188 15.00 5.22 2.34
C ASP A 188 15.70 3.86 2.14
N HIS A 189 16.91 3.82 1.65
CA HIS A 189 17.75 2.66 1.38
C HIS A 189 17.22 1.70 0.30
N TYR A 190 15.99 1.20 0.42
CA TYR A 190 15.37 0.31 -0.57
C TYR A 190 14.25 0.99 -1.38
N THR A 191 13.70 2.06 -0.88
CA THR A 191 12.58 2.80 -1.46
C THR A 191 12.82 4.31 -1.41
N MET A 192 11.80 5.12 -1.64
CA MET A 192 11.87 6.57 -1.42
C MET A 192 12.25 6.87 0.03
N GLY A 193 13.05 7.93 0.20
CA GLY A 193 13.16 8.65 1.47
C GLY A 193 12.07 9.73 1.61
N PRO A 194 12.03 10.47 2.73
CA PRO A 194 11.04 11.54 2.95
C PRO A 194 11.07 12.64 1.88
N ARG A 195 12.22 12.95 1.29
CA ARG A 195 12.38 13.96 0.24
C ARG A 195 11.72 13.54 -1.07
N GLU A 196 12.00 12.33 -1.52
CA GLU A 196 11.43 11.75 -2.73
C GLU A 196 9.92 11.53 -2.56
N ALA A 197 9.49 11.07 -1.37
CA ALA A 197 8.07 10.92 -1.04
C ALA A 197 7.33 12.29 -1.03
N ALA A 198 7.97 13.37 -0.59
CA ALA A 198 7.40 14.71 -0.70
C ALA A 198 7.25 15.14 -2.16
N TYR A 199 8.20 14.78 -3.03
CA TYR A 199 8.08 15.01 -4.46
C TYR A 199 6.94 14.18 -5.07
N ALA A 200 6.82 12.90 -4.69
CA ALA A 200 5.70 12.05 -5.07
C ALA A 200 4.34 12.64 -4.63
N CYS A 201 4.26 13.19 -3.42
CA CYS A 201 3.08 13.92 -2.95
C CYS A 201 2.73 15.11 -3.86
N ASN A 202 3.72 15.84 -4.38
CA ASN A 202 3.49 16.95 -5.32
C ASN A 202 2.97 16.47 -6.68
N LEU A 203 3.36 15.29 -7.15
CA LEU A 203 2.85 14.68 -8.37
C LEU A 203 1.43 14.14 -8.18
N LEU A 204 1.20 13.37 -7.12
CA LEU A 204 -0.07 12.70 -6.81
C LEU A 204 -1.14 13.66 -6.27
N LYS A 205 -0.75 14.68 -5.51
CA LYS A 205 -1.62 15.64 -4.81
C LYS A 205 -2.76 14.97 -4.02
N PRO A 206 -2.49 13.97 -3.18
CA PRO A 206 -3.51 13.40 -2.33
C PRO A 206 -3.93 14.43 -1.26
N SER A 207 -5.11 14.26 -0.67
CA SER A 207 -5.47 15.04 0.51
C SER A 207 -4.74 14.57 1.76
N THR A 208 -4.49 13.26 1.84
CA THR A 208 -3.80 12.61 2.96
C THR A 208 -2.74 11.64 2.45
N VAL A 209 -1.56 11.64 3.03
CA VAL A 209 -0.54 10.62 2.84
C VAL A 209 -0.35 9.83 4.13
N ILE A 210 -0.34 8.51 4.02
CA ILE A 210 0.01 7.59 5.10
C ILE A 210 1.42 7.06 4.81
N PRO A 211 2.43 7.48 5.58
CA PRO A 211 3.79 6.95 5.43
C PRO A 211 3.85 5.47 5.81
N MET A 212 4.62 4.71 5.05
CA MET A 212 4.85 3.28 5.28
C MET A 212 6.30 2.89 5.01
N HIS A 213 6.65 1.61 5.19
CA HIS A 213 7.96 1.03 4.90
C HIS A 213 9.12 1.76 5.61
N PHE A 214 8.94 2.09 6.89
CA PHE A 214 9.94 2.77 7.71
C PHE A 214 10.06 2.10 9.09
N ALA A 215 11.20 2.27 9.73
CA ALA A 215 11.49 1.81 11.09
C ALA A 215 11.39 0.29 11.35
N THR A 216 11.03 -0.54 10.38
CA THR A 216 10.97 -2.01 10.52
C THR A 216 12.36 -2.60 10.63
N PHE A 217 13.30 -2.09 9.84
CA PHE A 217 14.70 -2.48 9.85
C PHE A 217 15.60 -1.29 10.20
N PRO A 218 16.79 -1.50 10.82
CA PRO A 218 17.68 -0.41 11.22
C PRO A 218 18.15 0.50 10.08
N VAL A 219 18.19 -0.02 8.84
CA VAL A 219 18.59 0.76 7.65
C VAL A 219 17.51 1.71 7.17
N LEU A 220 16.24 1.48 7.53
CA LEU A 220 15.09 2.30 7.14
C LEU A 220 14.98 3.54 8.04
N LYS A 221 15.72 4.60 7.69
CA LYS A 221 15.95 5.76 8.56
C LYS A 221 14.92 6.87 8.41
N GLY A 222 14.20 6.96 7.27
CA GLY A 222 13.19 7.97 7.03
C GLY A 222 12.09 7.99 8.10
N ARG A 223 11.59 9.18 8.41
CA ARG A 223 10.57 9.35 9.48
C ARG A 223 9.43 10.23 9.01
N PRO A 224 8.18 9.96 9.45
CA PRO A 224 6.99 10.76 9.09
C PRO A 224 7.13 12.24 9.41
N ALA A 225 7.80 12.59 10.52
CA ALA A 225 8.04 13.97 10.90
C ALA A 225 8.92 14.75 9.88
N GLU A 226 9.80 14.07 9.16
CA GLU A 226 10.59 14.66 8.09
C GLU A 226 9.71 14.95 6.87
N LEU A 227 8.90 13.97 6.43
CA LEU A 227 7.93 14.16 5.36
C LEU A 227 6.98 15.32 5.66
N SER A 228 6.47 15.39 6.90
CA SER A 228 5.52 16.42 7.33
C SER A 228 6.07 17.85 7.23
N ARG A 229 7.39 18.03 7.30
CA ARG A 229 8.04 19.33 7.12
C ARG A 229 8.21 19.73 5.65
N LEU A 230 8.18 18.74 4.74
CA LEU A 230 8.48 18.92 3.32
C LEU A 230 7.22 19.06 2.45
N VAL A 231 6.05 18.67 2.96
CA VAL A 231 4.79 18.77 2.21
C VAL A 231 3.95 19.95 2.70
N GLU A 232 3.27 20.63 1.77
CA GLU A 232 2.34 21.70 2.06
C GLU A 232 0.93 21.36 1.57
N GLY A 233 -0.07 21.62 2.42
CA GLY A 233 -1.48 21.41 2.05
C GLY A 233 -1.92 19.94 1.97
N ILE A 234 -1.06 19.01 2.36
CA ILE A 234 -1.33 17.57 2.43
C ILE A 234 -1.22 17.14 3.91
N GLU A 235 -2.18 16.40 4.38
CA GLU A 235 -2.14 15.80 5.71
C GLU A 235 -1.18 14.60 5.71
N VAL A 236 -0.17 14.61 6.59
CA VAL A 236 0.66 13.42 6.85
C VAL A 236 0.06 12.71 8.06
N LEU A 237 -0.59 11.59 7.80
CA LEU A 237 -1.25 10.78 8.81
C LEU A 237 -0.32 9.67 9.26
N GLU A 238 0.38 9.90 10.35
CA GLU A 238 1.24 8.91 10.98
C GLU A 238 0.39 7.96 11.83
N LEU A 239 0.32 6.69 11.40
CA LEU A 239 -0.32 5.61 12.15
C LEU A 239 0.71 4.82 12.94
N LYS A 240 0.29 4.27 14.06
CA LYS A 240 1.04 3.21 14.76
C LYS A 240 0.62 1.85 14.19
N PRO A 241 1.53 0.86 14.16
CA PRO A 241 1.14 -0.49 13.76
C PRO A 241 -0.04 -1.02 14.59
N GLY A 242 -1.08 -1.52 13.91
CA GLY A 242 -2.36 -1.93 14.50
C GLY A 242 -3.37 -0.80 14.69
N GLU A 243 -3.02 0.45 14.39
CA GLU A 243 -3.96 1.57 14.46
C GLU A 243 -4.86 1.61 13.23
N THR A 244 -6.13 1.94 13.46
CA THR A 244 -7.17 2.03 12.43
C THR A 244 -7.75 3.44 12.38
N VAL A 245 -7.90 3.96 11.17
CA VAL A 245 -8.66 5.19 10.88
C VAL A 245 -9.94 4.85 10.10
N SER A 246 -11.00 5.64 10.35
CA SER A 246 -12.33 5.42 9.75
C SER A 246 -13.10 6.72 9.55
#